data_312e29ecd9d763bfdc3eef3d7998b29e
#
_entry.id   312e29ecd9d763bfdc3eef3d7998b29e
#
_cell.length_a   1.000
_cell.length_b   1.000
_cell.length_c   1.000
_cell.angle_alpha   90.00
_cell.angle_beta   90.00
_cell.angle_gamma   90.00
#
_symmetry.space_group_name_H-M   'P 1'
#
loop_
_entity.id
_entity.type
_entity.pdbx_description
1 polymer ?
#
loop_
_entity_poly.entity_id
_entity_poly.type
_entity_poly.pdbx_seq_one_letter_code
_entity_poly.pdbx_strand_id
1 'polypeptide(L)'
;MLNIALPKGRLGEKVYAMLEAAGYECPSIKENNRKLVFENEEKQVRYFWVKPSDVAIYVERGAADIGIAGKDILLEYKPRVYELLDLRLGVCRMAVAAPADFHDDGERTLRVATKFTSIAADHYASVGRQIDMIKLNGSIELAPILGLSDVIVDIVETGSTLRENNLVVLETIVPISARLIANQTEFKFKGPQIRELVRAVGEQVQEK
;
A
#
# COMPACT_ATOMS: atom_id res chain seq x y z
N MET A 1 11.99 20.28 11.30
CA MET A 1 10.62 19.75 11.35
C MET A 1 10.48 18.66 10.30
N LEU A 2 9.94 17.49 10.66
CA LEU A 2 9.65 16.38 9.72
C LEU A 2 8.22 16.51 9.17
N ASN A 3 8.09 16.48 7.86
CA ASN A 3 6.80 16.46 7.16
C ASN A 3 6.39 15.00 6.90
N ILE A 4 5.25 14.58 7.45
CA ILE A 4 4.82 13.19 7.49
C ILE A 4 3.47 13.04 6.79
N ALA A 5 3.44 12.31 5.67
CA ALA A 5 2.23 12.00 4.93
C ALA A 5 1.59 10.71 5.47
N LEU A 6 0.37 10.82 5.99
CA LEU A 6 -0.40 9.68 6.50
C LEU A 6 -1.54 9.30 5.54
N PRO A 7 -1.78 8.02 5.29
CA PRO A 7 -2.94 7.58 4.52
C PRO A 7 -4.23 7.83 5.30
N LYS A 8 -5.25 8.42 4.67
CA LYS A 8 -6.58 8.56 5.29
C LYS A 8 -7.20 7.19 5.62
N GLY A 9 -7.88 7.10 6.75
CA GLY A 9 -8.64 5.93 7.21
C GLY A 9 -7.90 5.09 8.24
N ARG A 10 -8.45 3.92 8.54
CA ARG A 10 -8.03 3.05 9.66
C ARG A 10 -6.53 2.74 9.73
N LEU A 11 -5.89 2.57 8.58
CA LEU A 11 -4.44 2.33 8.56
C LEU A 11 -3.66 3.53 9.09
N GLY A 12 -3.97 4.73 8.59
CA GLY A 12 -3.30 5.94 9.04
C GLY A 12 -3.52 6.24 10.52
N GLU A 13 -4.72 5.98 11.05
CA GLU A 13 -5.02 6.13 12.47
C GLU A 13 -4.17 5.19 13.34
N LYS A 14 -4.02 3.92 12.92
CA LYS A 14 -3.15 2.96 13.60
C LYS A 14 -1.67 3.37 13.55
N VAL A 15 -1.22 3.88 12.41
CA VAL A 15 0.15 4.36 12.25
C VAL A 15 0.39 5.62 13.07
N TYR A 16 -0.58 6.55 13.08
CA TYR A 16 -0.45 7.73 13.94
C TYR A 16 -0.32 7.35 15.42
N ALA A 17 -1.10 6.38 15.90
CA ALA A 17 -0.98 5.90 17.28
C ALA A 17 0.42 5.31 17.57
N MET A 18 1.07 4.64 16.62
CA MET A 18 2.46 4.19 16.76
C MET A 18 3.44 5.35 16.81
N LEU A 19 3.27 6.36 15.96
CA LEU A 19 4.11 7.56 15.96
C LEU A 19 3.95 8.36 17.25
N GLU A 20 2.72 8.49 17.75
CA GLU A 20 2.45 9.13 19.05
C GLU A 20 3.13 8.38 20.20
N ALA A 21 3.02 7.04 20.25
CA ALA A 21 3.69 6.21 21.26
C ALA A 21 5.23 6.28 21.15
N ALA A 22 5.75 6.53 19.95
CA ALA A 22 7.18 6.75 19.69
C ALA A 22 7.66 8.18 20.03
N GLY A 23 6.78 9.05 20.57
CA GLY A 23 7.13 10.41 21.01
C GLY A 23 6.94 11.50 19.95
N TYR A 24 6.27 11.20 18.84
CA TYR A 24 5.99 12.14 17.75
C TYR A 24 4.53 12.59 17.75
N GLU A 25 3.99 12.89 18.93
CA GLU A 25 2.60 13.30 19.10
C GLU A 25 2.30 14.67 18.47
N CYS A 26 1.07 14.81 17.94
CA CYS A 26 0.50 16.06 17.45
C CYS A 26 -0.99 16.12 17.83
N PRO A 27 -1.34 16.60 19.04
CA PRO A 27 -2.71 16.53 19.57
C PRO A 27 -3.78 17.11 18.64
N SER A 28 -3.43 18.19 17.91
CA SER A 28 -4.36 18.86 17.00
C SER A 28 -4.86 17.96 15.84
N ILE A 29 -4.17 16.86 15.51
CA ILE A 29 -4.61 15.91 14.47
C ILE A 29 -5.86 15.11 14.87
N LYS A 30 -6.13 15.02 16.19
CA LYS A 30 -7.30 14.33 16.75
C LYS A 30 -8.53 15.23 16.88
N GLU A 31 -8.36 16.53 16.67
CA GLU A 31 -9.47 17.48 16.76
C GLU A 31 -10.42 17.31 15.57
N ASN A 32 -11.73 17.40 15.85
CA ASN A 32 -12.74 17.40 14.79
C ASN A 32 -12.79 18.77 14.10
N ASN A 33 -11.93 18.97 13.11
CA ASN A 33 -11.85 20.20 12.35
C ASN A 33 -11.62 19.90 10.84
N ARG A 34 -11.57 20.96 10.01
CA ARG A 34 -11.33 20.84 8.57
C ARG A 34 -9.89 21.16 8.15
N LYS A 35 -8.97 21.22 9.11
CA LYS A 35 -7.55 21.47 8.80
C LYS A 35 -7.00 20.31 7.98
N LEU A 36 -6.08 20.64 7.09
CA LEU A 36 -5.39 19.67 6.23
C LEU A 36 -3.98 19.38 6.71
N VAL A 37 -3.42 20.29 7.51
CA VAL A 37 -2.06 20.24 8.05
C VAL A 37 -2.13 20.44 9.56
N PHE A 38 -1.38 19.62 10.29
CA PHE A 38 -1.32 19.59 11.75
C PHE A 38 0.15 19.66 12.18
N GLU A 39 0.48 20.55 13.08
CA GLU A 39 1.85 20.82 13.49
C GLU A 39 2.02 20.72 14.99
N ASN A 40 3.16 20.19 15.41
CA ASN A 40 3.68 20.28 16.75
C ASN A 40 5.13 20.78 16.70
N GLU A 41 5.35 22.04 17.02
CA GLU A 41 6.66 22.68 16.99
C GLU A 41 7.61 22.09 18.05
N GLU A 42 7.11 21.71 19.21
CA GLU A 42 7.91 21.09 20.27
C GLU A 42 8.51 19.76 19.80
N LYS A 43 7.70 18.95 19.14
CA LYS A 43 8.11 17.65 18.59
C LYS A 43 8.74 17.74 17.20
N GLN A 44 8.78 18.92 16.63
CA GLN A 44 9.32 19.17 15.29
C GLN A 44 8.70 18.26 14.22
N VAL A 45 7.37 18.07 14.28
CA VAL A 45 6.60 17.27 13.32
C VAL A 45 5.44 18.05 12.70
N ARG A 46 5.17 17.74 11.44
CA ARG A 46 4.02 18.22 10.68
C ARG A 46 3.37 17.04 9.98
N TYR A 47 2.09 16.84 10.22
CA TYR A 47 1.30 15.77 9.64
C TYR A 47 0.28 16.29 8.63
N PHE A 48 -0.03 15.48 7.64
CA PHE A 48 -1.18 15.71 6.76
C PHE A 48 -1.75 14.40 6.24
N TRP A 49 -3.08 14.39 6.06
CA TRP A 49 -3.82 13.25 5.58
C TRP A 49 -3.96 13.31 4.06
N VAL A 50 -3.54 12.25 3.38
CA VAL A 50 -3.70 12.11 1.92
C VAL A 50 -4.39 10.79 1.58
N LYS A 51 -4.88 10.66 0.35
CA LYS A 51 -5.35 9.36 -0.13
C LYS A 51 -4.22 8.32 -0.02
N PRO A 52 -4.51 7.06 0.35
CA PRO A 52 -3.50 6.01 0.41
C PRO A 52 -2.68 5.87 -0.88
N SER A 53 -3.32 5.98 -2.07
CA SER A 53 -2.64 5.95 -3.37
C SER A 53 -1.68 7.10 -3.62
N ASP A 54 -1.83 8.20 -2.90
CA ASP A 54 -1.11 9.45 -3.19
C ASP A 54 0.09 9.66 -2.24
N VAL A 55 0.15 8.94 -1.12
CA VAL A 55 1.25 9.10 -0.14
C VAL A 55 2.62 9.01 -0.81
N ALA A 56 2.82 7.99 -1.64
CA ALA A 56 4.10 7.76 -2.27
C ALA A 56 4.55 8.91 -3.19
N ILE A 57 3.63 9.54 -3.92
CA ILE A 57 3.96 10.68 -4.78
C ILE A 57 4.28 11.94 -3.97
N TYR A 58 3.62 12.17 -2.81
CA TYR A 58 3.96 13.28 -1.92
C TYR A 58 5.37 13.12 -1.35
N VAL A 59 5.77 11.89 -1.00
CA VAL A 59 7.13 11.60 -0.54
C VAL A 59 8.13 11.71 -1.68
N GLU A 60 7.87 11.10 -2.82
CA GLU A 60 8.77 11.16 -3.99
C GLU A 60 9.07 12.59 -4.43
N ARG A 61 8.06 13.46 -4.42
CA ARG A 61 8.17 14.86 -4.83
C ARG A 61 8.70 15.80 -3.75
N GLY A 62 8.99 15.29 -2.55
CA GLY A 62 9.55 16.09 -1.44
C GLY A 62 8.55 17.00 -0.73
N ALA A 63 7.25 16.84 -0.97
CA ALA A 63 6.22 17.50 -0.17
C ALA A 63 6.12 16.90 1.23
N ALA A 64 6.48 15.62 1.36
CA ALA A 64 6.70 14.92 2.61
C ALA A 64 8.12 14.39 2.69
N ASP A 65 8.73 14.45 3.89
CA ASP A 65 10.03 13.84 4.14
C ASP A 65 9.91 12.32 4.26
N ILE A 66 8.84 11.90 4.94
CA ILE A 66 8.46 10.49 5.13
C ILE A 66 6.96 10.30 4.93
N GLY A 67 6.56 9.06 4.70
CA GLY A 67 5.15 8.71 4.59
C GLY A 67 4.91 7.22 4.79
N ILE A 68 3.64 6.84 4.83
CA ILE A 68 3.24 5.44 4.98
C ILE A 68 2.42 5.01 3.77
N ALA A 69 2.96 4.07 3.02
CA ALA A 69 2.31 3.51 1.82
C ALA A 69 2.20 1.99 1.91
N GLY A 70 1.17 1.42 1.31
CA GLY A 70 1.07 -0.02 1.15
C GLY A 70 2.15 -0.54 0.19
N LYS A 71 2.64 -1.76 0.42
CA LYS A 71 3.60 -2.41 -0.50
C LYS A 71 3.05 -2.55 -1.92
N ASP A 72 1.73 -2.71 -2.06
CA ASP A 72 1.00 -2.71 -3.33
C ASP A 72 1.23 -1.42 -4.12
N ILE A 73 1.15 -0.26 -3.46
CA ILE A 73 1.39 1.06 -4.08
C ILE A 73 2.85 1.19 -4.54
N LEU A 74 3.79 0.70 -3.72
CA LEU A 74 5.22 0.74 -4.07
C LEU A 74 5.53 -0.15 -5.28
N LEU A 75 4.91 -1.32 -5.36
CA LEU A 75 5.10 -2.25 -6.49
C LEU A 75 4.39 -1.75 -7.76
N GLU A 76 3.19 -1.18 -7.64
CA GLU A 76 2.41 -0.71 -8.78
C GLU A 76 3.03 0.53 -9.42
N TYR A 77 3.40 1.54 -8.61
CA TYR A 77 3.87 2.82 -9.13
C TYR A 77 5.39 2.97 -9.19
N LYS A 78 6.14 2.08 -8.51
CA LYS A 78 7.62 2.06 -8.48
C LYS A 78 8.22 3.45 -8.19
N PRO A 79 7.75 4.18 -7.14
CA PRO A 79 8.21 5.52 -6.83
C PRO A 79 9.68 5.51 -6.42
N ARG A 80 10.41 6.61 -6.68
CA ARG A 80 11.81 6.78 -6.26
C ARG A 80 11.90 7.24 -4.80
N VAL A 81 11.63 6.32 -3.89
CA VAL A 81 11.69 6.52 -2.44
C VAL A 81 12.55 5.44 -1.79
N TYR A 82 12.99 5.68 -0.55
CA TYR A 82 13.54 4.62 0.30
C TYR A 82 12.43 3.93 1.06
N GLU A 83 12.38 2.61 1.03
CA GLU A 83 11.56 1.78 1.90
C GLU A 83 12.38 1.46 3.14
N LEU A 84 11.98 1.98 4.31
CA LEU A 84 12.81 1.97 5.53
C LEU A 84 12.37 0.92 6.55
N LEU A 85 11.06 0.67 6.68
CA LEU A 85 10.53 -0.23 7.70
C LEU A 85 9.22 -0.88 7.25
N ASP A 86 9.07 -2.18 7.49
CA ASP A 86 7.80 -2.88 7.44
C ASP A 86 7.07 -2.69 8.77
N LEU A 87 5.92 -2.02 8.74
CA LEU A 87 5.12 -1.73 9.92
C LEU A 87 4.27 -2.92 10.38
N ARG A 88 4.21 -3.99 9.60
CA ARG A 88 3.38 -5.19 9.84
C ARG A 88 1.90 -4.88 10.10
N LEU A 89 1.42 -3.77 9.52
CA LEU A 89 0.03 -3.34 9.56
C LEU A 89 -0.62 -3.52 8.19
N GLY A 90 -1.94 -3.74 8.17
CA GLY A 90 -2.70 -3.93 6.93
C GLY A 90 -2.19 -5.14 6.14
N VAL A 91 -1.82 -6.21 6.84
CA VAL A 91 -1.26 -7.43 6.24
C VAL A 91 -2.31 -8.11 5.36
N CYS A 92 -1.96 -8.28 4.11
CA CYS A 92 -2.75 -8.98 3.09
C CYS A 92 -1.79 -9.56 2.04
N ARG A 93 -2.31 -10.00 0.90
CA ARG A 93 -1.49 -10.48 -0.21
C ARG A 93 -2.05 -10.03 -1.54
N MET A 94 -1.18 -9.82 -2.51
CA MET A 94 -1.54 -9.74 -3.92
C MET A 94 -1.68 -11.17 -4.44
N ALA A 95 -2.78 -11.48 -5.08
CA ALA A 95 -3.07 -12.84 -5.53
C ALA A 95 -3.76 -12.87 -6.89
N VAL A 96 -3.59 -13.99 -7.60
CA VAL A 96 -4.42 -14.36 -8.74
C VAL A 96 -5.62 -15.13 -8.22
N ALA A 97 -6.82 -14.77 -8.67
CA ALA A 97 -8.04 -15.50 -8.34
C ALA A 97 -8.91 -15.68 -9.61
N ALA A 98 -9.71 -16.74 -9.62
CA ALA A 98 -10.58 -17.11 -10.74
C ALA A 98 -11.82 -17.88 -10.24
N PRO A 99 -12.84 -18.11 -11.10
CA PRO A 99 -13.89 -19.07 -10.82
C PRO A 99 -13.33 -20.44 -10.44
N ALA A 100 -14.01 -21.16 -9.55
CA ALA A 100 -13.50 -22.43 -9.01
C ALA A 100 -13.34 -23.53 -10.08
N ASP A 101 -14.04 -23.42 -11.19
CA ASP A 101 -14.00 -24.33 -12.35
C ASP A 101 -13.06 -23.85 -13.47
N PHE A 102 -12.37 -22.73 -13.25
CA PHE A 102 -11.42 -22.20 -14.24
C PHE A 102 -10.21 -23.11 -14.39
N HIS A 103 -9.85 -23.36 -15.64
CA HIS A 103 -8.65 -24.08 -16.05
C HIS A 103 -7.92 -23.30 -17.14
N ASP A 104 -6.65 -22.97 -16.91
CA ASP A 104 -5.80 -22.34 -17.94
C ASP A 104 -5.14 -23.44 -18.79
N ASP A 105 -5.53 -23.55 -20.05
CA ASP A 105 -4.93 -24.47 -21.03
C ASP A 105 -3.59 -23.97 -21.57
N GLY A 106 -3.25 -22.69 -21.33
CA GLY A 106 -2.04 -22.07 -21.84
C GLY A 106 -2.05 -21.72 -23.34
N GLU A 107 -3.06 -22.11 -24.09
CA GLU A 107 -3.10 -21.96 -25.55
C GLU A 107 -3.56 -20.57 -26.00
N ARG A 108 -4.57 -20.03 -25.34
CA ARG A 108 -5.14 -18.70 -25.66
C ARG A 108 -4.57 -17.61 -24.76
N THR A 109 -4.61 -16.34 -25.23
CA THR A 109 -4.27 -15.17 -24.41
C THR A 109 -5.21 -15.10 -23.21
N LEU A 110 -4.63 -15.03 -21.99
CA LEU A 110 -5.38 -15.00 -20.74
C LEU A 110 -5.88 -13.57 -20.46
N ARG A 111 -7.19 -13.40 -20.26
CA ARG A 111 -7.79 -12.11 -19.91
C ARG A 111 -7.69 -11.88 -18.41
N VAL A 112 -6.99 -10.82 -18.01
CA VAL A 112 -6.68 -10.49 -16.62
C VAL A 112 -7.31 -9.16 -16.25
N ALA A 113 -8.28 -9.13 -15.37
CA ALA A 113 -8.83 -7.89 -14.83
C ALA A 113 -8.13 -7.50 -13.52
N THR A 114 -7.71 -6.24 -13.41
CA THR A 114 -6.97 -5.75 -12.25
C THR A 114 -7.01 -4.23 -12.13
N LYS A 115 -6.84 -3.75 -10.91
CA LYS A 115 -6.46 -2.36 -10.63
C LYS A 115 -4.93 -2.16 -10.67
N PHE A 116 -4.17 -3.23 -10.49
CA PHE A 116 -2.73 -3.28 -10.31
C PHE A 116 -2.04 -3.78 -11.58
N THR A 117 -2.04 -2.91 -12.59
CA THR A 117 -1.61 -3.30 -13.95
C THR A 117 -0.11 -3.58 -14.05
N SER A 118 0.72 -2.84 -13.31
CA SER A 118 2.18 -3.05 -13.31
C SER A 118 2.53 -4.36 -12.59
N ILE A 119 1.89 -4.64 -11.45
CA ILE A 119 2.10 -5.89 -10.70
C ILE A 119 1.69 -7.09 -11.55
N ALA A 120 0.51 -7.03 -12.18
CA ALA A 120 0.04 -8.12 -13.03
C ALA A 120 0.97 -8.33 -14.24
N ALA A 121 1.39 -7.26 -14.91
CA ALA A 121 2.32 -7.34 -16.03
C ALA A 121 3.66 -7.97 -15.64
N ASP A 122 4.26 -7.53 -14.53
CA ASP A 122 5.53 -8.06 -14.04
C ASP A 122 5.40 -9.56 -13.68
N HIS A 123 4.30 -9.94 -13.02
CA HIS A 123 4.04 -11.33 -12.64
C HIS A 123 3.95 -12.23 -13.87
N TYR A 124 3.05 -11.92 -14.81
CA TYR A 124 2.85 -12.76 -16.00
C TYR A 124 4.04 -12.75 -16.95
N ALA A 125 4.77 -11.63 -17.03
CA ALA A 125 6.03 -11.58 -17.77
C ALA A 125 7.08 -12.52 -17.17
N SER A 126 7.16 -12.62 -15.83
CA SER A 126 8.12 -13.50 -15.14
C SER A 126 7.89 -14.98 -15.40
N VAL A 127 6.64 -15.37 -15.66
CA VAL A 127 6.27 -16.77 -15.99
C VAL A 127 6.08 -17.00 -17.51
N GLY A 128 6.36 -16.00 -18.33
CA GLY A 128 6.28 -16.11 -19.80
C GLY A 128 4.85 -16.25 -20.34
N ARG A 129 3.82 -15.86 -19.59
CA ARG A 129 2.42 -16.00 -19.96
C ARG A 129 1.89 -14.74 -20.66
N GLN A 130 1.35 -14.90 -21.88
CA GLN A 130 0.69 -13.80 -22.59
C GLN A 130 -0.68 -13.49 -21.99
N ILE A 131 -0.96 -12.21 -21.77
CA ILE A 131 -2.19 -11.71 -21.17
C ILE A 131 -2.81 -10.59 -21.99
N ASP A 132 -4.13 -10.49 -21.91
CA ASP A 132 -4.92 -9.32 -22.28
C ASP A 132 -5.38 -8.64 -20.99
N MET A 133 -4.84 -7.43 -20.74
CA MET A 133 -5.02 -6.75 -19.47
C MET A 133 -6.20 -5.79 -19.51
N ILE A 134 -7.15 -6.00 -18.61
CA ILE A 134 -8.35 -5.18 -18.44
C ILE A 134 -8.23 -4.37 -17.16
N LYS A 135 -7.92 -3.08 -17.31
CA LYS A 135 -7.80 -2.17 -16.17
C LYS A 135 -9.17 -1.79 -15.63
N LEU A 136 -9.40 -2.08 -14.35
CA LEU A 136 -10.57 -1.66 -13.59
C LEU A 136 -10.15 -0.80 -12.39
N ASN A 137 -11.10 -0.06 -11.79
CA ASN A 137 -10.82 0.81 -10.65
C ASN A 137 -11.39 0.29 -9.32
N GLY A 138 -12.25 -0.72 -9.36
CA GLY A 138 -12.88 -1.35 -8.19
C GLY A 138 -13.86 -2.43 -8.61
N SER A 139 -14.38 -3.18 -7.62
CA SER A 139 -15.27 -4.34 -7.84
C SER A 139 -14.70 -5.32 -8.86
N ILE A 140 -13.43 -5.62 -8.72
CA ILE A 140 -12.65 -6.41 -9.68
C ILE A 140 -13.25 -7.82 -9.83
N GLU A 141 -13.82 -8.35 -8.74
CA GLU A 141 -14.45 -9.68 -8.67
C GLU A 141 -15.62 -9.86 -9.66
N LEU A 142 -16.26 -8.77 -10.07
CA LEU A 142 -17.34 -8.82 -11.07
C LEU A 142 -16.85 -9.24 -12.45
N ALA A 143 -15.61 -8.97 -12.79
CA ALA A 143 -15.09 -9.22 -14.13
C ALA A 143 -15.16 -10.69 -14.55
N PRO A 144 -14.66 -11.67 -13.78
CA PRO A 144 -14.80 -13.08 -14.15
C PRO A 144 -16.24 -13.58 -14.02
N ILE A 145 -17.03 -13.09 -13.07
CA ILE A 145 -18.44 -13.49 -12.90
C ILE A 145 -19.28 -13.13 -14.12
N LEU A 146 -19.00 -11.97 -14.74
CA LEU A 146 -19.70 -11.49 -15.93
C LEU A 146 -19.02 -11.90 -17.25
N GLY A 147 -17.96 -12.73 -17.20
CA GLY A 147 -17.24 -13.20 -18.38
C GLY A 147 -16.37 -12.15 -19.07
N LEU A 148 -16.10 -11.01 -18.40
CA LEU A 148 -15.21 -9.97 -18.91
C LEU A 148 -13.76 -10.41 -18.88
N SER A 149 -13.32 -11.12 -17.84
CA SER A 149 -11.98 -11.69 -17.71
C SER A 149 -12.03 -13.16 -17.32
N ASP A 150 -10.91 -13.85 -17.47
CA ASP A 150 -10.74 -15.24 -17.04
C ASP A 150 -10.28 -15.30 -15.58
N VAL A 151 -9.39 -14.40 -15.20
CA VAL A 151 -8.81 -14.27 -13.85
C VAL A 151 -8.78 -12.82 -13.41
N ILE A 152 -8.52 -12.62 -12.13
CA ILE A 152 -8.24 -11.30 -11.55
C ILE A 152 -6.89 -11.32 -10.84
N VAL A 153 -6.25 -10.15 -10.77
CA VAL A 153 -5.12 -9.88 -9.85
C VAL A 153 -5.56 -8.79 -8.89
N ASP A 154 -5.70 -9.14 -7.62
CA ASP A 154 -6.18 -8.19 -6.62
C ASP A 154 -5.64 -8.50 -5.22
N ILE A 155 -5.89 -7.56 -4.29
CA ILE A 155 -5.56 -7.71 -2.88
C ILE A 155 -6.55 -8.66 -2.21
N VAL A 156 -6.01 -9.63 -1.49
CA VAL A 156 -6.78 -10.59 -0.70
C VAL A 156 -6.34 -10.52 0.75
N GLU A 157 -7.22 -10.06 1.64
CA GLU A 157 -7.00 -10.08 3.09
C GLU A 157 -7.50 -11.41 3.67
N THR A 158 -8.81 -11.58 3.83
CA THR A 158 -9.43 -12.81 4.37
C THR A 158 -9.94 -13.77 3.30
N GLY A 159 -10.12 -13.28 2.08
CA GLY A 159 -10.70 -14.00 0.98
C GLY A 159 -12.22 -14.22 1.08
N SER A 160 -12.92 -13.55 2.01
CA SER A 160 -14.37 -13.70 2.17
C SER A 160 -15.13 -13.28 0.92
N THR A 161 -14.80 -12.11 0.35
CA THR A 161 -15.43 -11.62 -0.88
C THR A 161 -15.26 -12.60 -2.04
N LEU A 162 -14.08 -13.21 -2.18
CA LEU A 162 -13.84 -14.22 -3.22
C LEU A 162 -14.75 -15.43 -3.00
N ARG A 163 -14.79 -15.99 -1.79
CA ARG A 163 -15.60 -17.17 -1.48
C ARG A 163 -17.09 -16.93 -1.66
N GLU A 164 -17.62 -15.77 -1.25
CA GLU A 164 -19.02 -15.40 -1.43
C GLU A 164 -19.42 -15.27 -2.91
N ASN A 165 -18.45 -15.07 -3.78
CA ASN A 165 -18.65 -14.94 -5.23
C ASN A 165 -18.13 -16.16 -6.02
N ASN A 166 -17.94 -17.32 -5.38
CA ASN A 166 -17.44 -18.56 -5.99
C ASN A 166 -16.09 -18.40 -6.71
N LEU A 167 -15.25 -17.50 -6.23
CA LEU A 167 -13.88 -17.33 -6.71
C LEU A 167 -12.90 -18.00 -5.73
N VAL A 168 -11.84 -18.56 -6.26
CA VAL A 168 -10.75 -19.17 -5.50
C VAL A 168 -9.42 -18.49 -5.79
N VAL A 169 -8.56 -18.44 -4.79
CA VAL A 169 -7.17 -18.00 -4.99
C VAL A 169 -6.42 -19.12 -5.67
N LEU A 170 -5.85 -18.86 -6.83
CA LEU A 170 -5.01 -19.79 -7.58
C LEU A 170 -3.57 -19.69 -7.13
N GLU A 171 -3.06 -18.46 -6.94
CA GLU A 171 -1.67 -18.19 -6.63
C GLU A 171 -1.53 -16.91 -5.80
N THR A 172 -0.56 -16.89 -4.89
CA THR A 172 -0.13 -15.68 -4.18
C THR A 172 1.09 -15.10 -4.86
N ILE A 173 0.99 -13.86 -5.35
CA ILE A 173 2.08 -13.17 -6.05
C ILE A 173 3.09 -12.62 -5.03
N VAL A 174 2.62 -11.86 -4.04
CA VAL A 174 3.49 -11.21 -3.05
C VAL A 174 2.72 -10.86 -1.78
N PRO A 175 3.34 -10.98 -0.58
CA PRO A 175 2.77 -10.45 0.66
C PRO A 175 2.78 -8.92 0.65
N ILE A 176 1.73 -8.33 1.20
CA ILE A 176 1.52 -6.88 1.28
C ILE A 176 1.39 -6.47 2.74
N SER A 177 2.03 -5.37 3.11
CA SER A 177 1.87 -4.67 4.38
C SER A 177 2.22 -3.19 4.23
N ALA A 178 1.91 -2.38 5.23
CA ALA A 178 2.26 -0.96 5.25
C ALA A 178 3.76 -0.77 5.44
N ARG A 179 4.34 0.14 4.68
CA ARG A 179 5.77 0.49 4.69
C ARG A 179 5.97 1.95 5.08
N LEU A 180 6.92 2.19 5.95
CA LEU A 180 7.46 3.52 6.17
C LEU A 180 8.45 3.82 5.05
N ILE A 181 8.21 4.90 4.33
CA ILE A 181 9.02 5.34 3.18
C ILE A 181 9.58 6.73 3.40
N ALA A 182 10.69 7.05 2.76
CA ALA A 182 11.33 8.36 2.84
C ALA A 182 11.72 8.91 1.46
N ASN A 183 11.66 10.22 1.33
CA ASN A 183 12.23 10.93 0.19
C ASN A 183 13.75 10.74 0.18
N GLN A 184 14.32 10.41 -0.99
CA GLN A 184 15.75 10.12 -1.11
C GLN A 184 16.66 11.32 -0.83
N THR A 185 16.19 12.53 -1.18
CA THR A 185 16.94 13.78 -0.96
C THR A 185 16.84 14.18 0.51
N GLU A 186 15.63 14.21 1.07
CA GLU A 186 15.41 14.57 2.47
C GLU A 186 16.10 13.58 3.44
N PHE A 187 16.19 12.31 3.08
CA PHE A 187 16.95 11.31 3.83
C PHE A 187 18.44 11.66 3.94
N LYS A 188 19.01 12.37 2.97
CA LYS A 188 20.40 12.87 3.04
C LYS A 188 20.53 14.06 3.99
N PHE A 189 19.57 14.99 3.98
CA PHE A 189 19.62 16.21 4.80
C PHE A 189 19.09 16.01 6.22
N LYS A 190 18.02 15.22 6.40
CA LYS A 190 17.37 14.96 7.69
C LYS A 190 17.60 13.52 8.19
N GLY A 191 18.60 12.83 7.65
CA GLY A 191 18.88 11.42 7.93
C GLY A 191 18.95 11.04 9.41
N PRO A 192 19.62 11.80 10.29
CA PRO A 192 19.63 11.50 11.72
C PRO A 192 18.23 11.48 12.34
N GLN A 193 17.39 12.49 12.06
CA GLN A 193 16.01 12.57 12.56
C GLN A 193 15.15 11.45 12.02
N ILE A 194 15.26 11.13 10.72
CA ILE A 194 14.49 10.05 10.07
C ILE A 194 14.90 8.69 10.67
N ARG A 195 16.19 8.42 10.87
CA ARG A 195 16.67 7.16 11.48
C ARG A 195 16.24 7.00 12.93
N GLU A 196 16.20 8.09 13.70
CA GLU A 196 15.70 8.09 15.07
C GLU A 196 14.21 7.71 15.10
N LEU A 197 13.39 8.32 14.24
CA LEU A 197 11.97 7.98 14.09
C LEU A 197 11.80 6.51 13.69
N VAL A 198 12.55 6.04 12.68
CA VAL A 198 12.51 4.64 12.21
C VAL A 198 12.84 3.67 13.36
N ARG A 199 13.85 3.98 14.19
CA ARG A 199 14.21 3.18 15.36
C ARG A 199 13.07 3.14 16.37
N ALA A 200 12.55 4.31 16.77
CA ALA A 200 11.49 4.41 17.78
C ALA A 200 10.18 3.73 17.34
N VAL A 201 9.81 3.86 16.06
CA VAL A 201 8.65 3.13 15.49
C VAL A 201 8.95 1.63 15.36
N GLY A 202 10.18 1.26 15.00
CA GLY A 202 10.61 -0.14 14.89
C GLY A 202 10.50 -0.92 16.19
N GLU A 203 10.80 -0.29 17.33
CA GLU A 203 10.62 -0.86 18.67
C GLU A 203 9.15 -1.22 18.92
N GLN A 204 8.20 -0.38 18.49
CA GLN A 204 6.76 -0.64 18.58
C GLN A 204 6.26 -1.78 17.68
N VAL A 205 6.99 -2.08 16.59
CA VAL A 205 6.65 -3.21 15.69
C VAL A 205 7.11 -4.54 16.28
N GLN A 206 8.18 -4.57 17.05
CA GLN A 206 8.75 -5.79 17.63
C GLN A 206 7.98 -6.27 18.86
N GLU A 207 7.31 -5.36 19.58
CA GLU A 207 6.53 -5.67 20.79
C GLU A 207 5.14 -6.29 20.49
N LYS A 208 4.73 -6.37 19.21
CA LYS A 208 3.46 -6.97 18.75
C LYS A 208 3.68 -8.36 18.15
#